data_5981729c3c62e36c28344c712300f527
#
_entry.id   5981729c3c62e36c28344c712300f527
#
_cell.length_a   1.000
_cell.length_b   1.000
_cell.length_c   1.000
_cell.angle_alpha   90.00
_cell.angle_beta   90.00
_cell.angle_gamma   90.00
#
_symmetry.space_group_name_H-M   'P 1'
#
loop_
_entity.id
_entity.type
_entity.pdbx_description
1 polymer ?
#
loop_
_entity_poly.entity_id
_entity_poly.type
_entity_poly.pdbx_seq_one_letter_code
_entity_poly.pdbx_strand_id
1 'polypeptide(L)'
;MESEKTTPELEKKQSKFEDLSIPLSIVFAGVLIAGAIIFSDPKSDGGARAGIVNNQDQEETTGVPADVLAITQEDHVLGNPGADVVIIEYSDTECPYCKRFHTTMLQVMENYGKSGSVAWVYRHWPLDQLHPKARKEAEALECAGELGGNDAFWKYTDRIFEITPGNNGLDESQLPLVAEFVGLDVGAFNACLSSGKYAARIEKDFESGVLAGVRGTPFSVVYNRKTGKQLPINGALTYEQVKAIVGAVAAGGAGTK
;
A
#
# COMPACT_ATOMS: atom_id res chain seq x y z
N MET A 1 40.77 24.70 56.54
CA MET A 1 41.32 24.98 55.21
C MET A 1 40.16 24.90 54.26
N GLU A 2 39.55 26.08 54.05
CA GLU A 2 38.40 26.27 53.17
C GLU A 2 38.87 26.25 51.72
N SER A 3 38.14 25.56 50.86
CA SER A 3 38.32 25.61 49.43
C SER A 3 37.06 26.23 48.81
N GLU A 4 37.24 27.42 48.31
CA GLU A 4 36.30 28.33 47.69
C GLU A 4 35.65 27.73 46.43
N LYS A 5 34.30 27.75 46.37
CA LYS A 5 33.53 27.42 45.17
C LYS A 5 33.43 28.68 44.29
N THR A 6 34.04 28.64 43.14
CA THR A 6 33.86 29.65 42.10
C THR A 6 32.77 29.23 41.15
N THR A 7 31.70 30.01 41.12
CA THR A 7 30.58 29.88 40.17
C THR A 7 30.91 30.59 38.86
N PRO A 8 30.71 30.01 37.68
CA PRO A 8 30.84 30.75 36.44
C PRO A 8 29.54 31.51 36.13
N GLU A 9 29.74 32.75 35.82
CA GLU A 9 28.80 33.79 35.40
C GLU A 9 28.18 33.45 34.03
N LEU A 10 26.84 33.51 33.94
CA LEU A 10 26.08 33.30 32.71
C LEU A 10 26.14 34.57 31.85
N GLU A 11 26.96 34.56 30.81
CA GLU A 11 26.91 35.54 29.75
C GLU A 11 25.62 35.45 28.95
N LYS A 12 24.78 36.46 29.03
CA LYS A 12 23.63 36.72 28.18
C LYS A 12 24.07 37.05 26.77
N LYS A 13 24.01 36.08 25.87
CA LYS A 13 24.19 36.31 24.42
C LYS A 13 22.86 36.86 23.86
N GLN A 14 22.84 38.19 23.59
CA GLN A 14 21.78 38.87 22.86
C GLN A 14 21.77 38.35 21.41
N SER A 15 20.64 37.72 21.00
CA SER A 15 20.42 37.39 19.59
C SER A 15 20.02 38.66 18.82
N LYS A 16 20.90 39.07 17.90
CA LYS A 16 20.56 40.03 16.85
C LYS A 16 19.52 39.37 15.93
N PHE A 17 18.36 40.00 15.82
CA PHE A 17 17.44 39.76 14.70
C PHE A 17 18.11 40.26 13.43
N GLU A 18 18.51 39.36 12.55
CA GLU A 18 18.91 39.70 11.19
C GLU A 18 17.62 39.97 10.38
N ASP A 19 17.55 41.19 9.83
CA ASP A 19 16.49 41.64 8.93
C ASP A 19 16.31 40.68 7.76
N LEU A 20 15.16 40.07 7.65
CA LEU A 20 14.74 39.21 6.53
C LEU A 20 14.42 40.13 5.33
N SER A 21 15.46 40.61 4.62
CA SER A 21 15.27 41.31 3.36
C SER A 21 14.88 40.32 2.27
N ILE A 22 13.60 40.27 1.93
CA ILE A 22 13.11 39.54 0.76
C ILE A 22 13.74 40.17 -0.48
N PRO A 23 14.44 39.42 -1.34
CA PRO A 23 15.10 40.00 -2.53
C PRO A 23 14.04 40.64 -3.44
N LEU A 24 14.27 41.92 -3.78
CA LEU A 24 13.40 42.74 -4.65
C LEU A 24 13.10 42.07 -6.01
N SER A 25 13.91 41.09 -6.41
CA SER A 25 13.78 40.29 -7.62
C SER A 25 12.50 39.41 -7.68
N ILE A 26 11.99 38.95 -6.53
CA ILE A 26 10.78 38.11 -6.47
C ILE A 26 9.53 38.98 -6.72
N VAL A 27 9.53 40.22 -6.28
CA VAL A 27 8.39 41.12 -6.48
C VAL A 27 8.31 41.57 -7.96
N PHE A 28 9.47 41.77 -8.62
CA PHE A 28 9.52 42.14 -10.05
C PHE A 28 9.01 41.03 -10.99
N ALA A 29 9.28 39.76 -10.69
CA ALA A 29 8.80 38.65 -11.49
C ALA A 29 7.26 38.48 -11.42
N GLY A 30 6.67 38.74 -10.27
CA GLY A 30 5.22 38.66 -10.10
C GLY A 30 4.44 39.73 -10.87
N VAL A 31 4.98 40.94 -10.97
CA VAL A 31 4.35 42.06 -11.70
C VAL A 31 4.41 41.86 -13.21
N LEU A 32 5.46 41.23 -13.75
CA LEU A 32 5.58 40.98 -15.21
C LEU A 32 4.63 39.89 -15.67
N ILE A 33 4.35 38.86 -14.84
CA ILE A 33 3.40 37.80 -15.17
C ILE A 33 1.96 38.31 -15.13
N ALA A 34 1.61 39.14 -14.16
CA ALA A 34 0.27 39.74 -14.07
C ALA A 34 0.00 40.74 -15.21
N GLY A 35 1.03 41.49 -15.65
CA GLY A 35 0.92 42.45 -16.76
C GLY A 35 0.67 41.78 -18.12
N ALA A 36 1.23 40.60 -18.36
CA ALA A 36 1.05 39.87 -19.61
C ALA A 36 -0.40 39.33 -19.80
N ILE A 37 -1.10 39.07 -18.71
CA ILE A 37 -2.50 38.57 -18.76
C ILE A 37 -3.50 39.70 -19.01
N ILE A 38 -3.21 40.93 -18.61
CA ILE A 38 -4.15 42.08 -18.72
C ILE A 38 -4.07 42.78 -20.09
N PHE A 39 -2.95 42.66 -20.82
CA PHE A 39 -2.74 43.32 -22.12
C PHE A 39 -2.90 42.43 -23.36
N SER A 40 -3.44 41.21 -23.22
CA SER A 40 -3.76 40.39 -24.37
C SER A 40 -5.16 40.74 -24.89
N ASP A 41 -5.21 41.67 -25.81
CA ASP A 41 -6.45 42.13 -26.47
C ASP A 41 -6.99 41.04 -27.43
N PRO A 42 -8.25 40.60 -27.34
CA PRO A 42 -8.80 39.56 -28.21
C PRO A 42 -9.44 40.21 -29.45
N LYS A 43 -8.63 40.75 -30.35
CA LYS A 43 -9.10 41.12 -31.70
C LYS A 43 -7.99 40.88 -32.73
N SER A 44 -8.00 39.69 -33.32
CA SER A 44 -7.61 39.52 -34.74
C SER A 44 -8.38 38.35 -35.33
N ASP A 45 -9.24 38.67 -36.26
CA ASP A 45 -9.89 37.77 -37.21
C ASP A 45 -8.84 37.02 -38.02
N GLY A 46 -8.98 35.68 -38.08
CA GLY A 46 -8.14 34.86 -38.95
C GLY A 46 -8.41 33.37 -38.74
N GLY A 47 -9.37 32.83 -39.51
CA GLY A 47 -9.84 31.45 -39.37
C GLY A 47 -8.76 30.39 -39.46
N ALA A 48 -8.61 29.63 -38.38
CA ALA A 48 -8.18 28.25 -38.40
C ALA A 48 -9.18 27.49 -37.54
N ARG A 49 -10.03 26.69 -38.18
CA ARG A 49 -10.86 25.71 -37.47
C ARG A 49 -9.94 24.73 -36.74
N ALA A 50 -9.59 25.06 -35.52
CA ALA A 50 -9.13 24.08 -34.56
C ALA A 50 -10.34 23.18 -34.29
N GLY A 51 -10.24 21.93 -34.67
CA GLY A 51 -11.23 20.90 -34.34
C GLY A 51 -11.45 20.92 -32.83
N ILE A 52 -12.71 21.19 -32.47
CA ILE A 52 -13.17 20.93 -31.10
C ILE A 52 -13.02 19.41 -30.91
N VAL A 53 -11.94 18.98 -30.27
CA VAL A 53 -11.91 17.65 -29.72
C VAL A 53 -12.94 17.67 -28.59
N ASN A 54 -14.09 17.09 -28.88
CA ASN A 54 -15.12 16.82 -27.90
C ASN A 54 -14.52 15.86 -26.86
N ASN A 55 -13.92 16.38 -25.79
CA ASN A 55 -13.61 15.64 -24.58
C ASN A 55 -14.90 15.37 -23.78
N GLN A 56 -15.87 14.76 -24.39
CA GLN A 56 -17.06 14.23 -23.72
C GLN A 56 -17.05 12.72 -23.84
N ASP A 57 -16.08 12.05 -23.21
CA ASP A 57 -16.12 10.62 -22.88
C ASP A 57 -14.89 10.23 -22.04
N GLN A 58 -14.37 11.13 -21.22
CA GLN A 58 -13.61 10.73 -20.05
C GLN A 58 -14.57 10.80 -18.85
N GLU A 59 -15.41 9.78 -18.75
CA GLU A 59 -15.90 9.34 -17.44
C GLU A 59 -14.66 9.13 -16.58
N GLU A 60 -14.36 10.07 -15.70
CA GLU A 60 -13.38 9.86 -14.62
C GLU A 60 -13.88 8.64 -13.84
N THR A 61 -13.36 7.47 -14.19
CA THR A 61 -13.55 6.26 -13.39
C THR A 61 -12.85 6.52 -12.06
N THR A 62 -13.60 7.06 -11.10
CA THR A 62 -13.14 7.37 -9.74
C THR A 62 -12.83 6.11 -8.93
N GLY A 63 -12.42 5.04 -9.59
CA GLY A 63 -12.17 3.74 -8.98
C GLY A 63 -10.90 3.07 -9.50
N VAL A 64 -10.47 2.03 -8.78
CA VAL A 64 -9.35 1.18 -9.20
C VAL A 64 -9.73 0.44 -10.49
N PRO A 65 -8.85 0.39 -11.49
CA PRO A 65 -9.12 -0.28 -12.76
C PRO A 65 -9.50 -1.76 -12.58
N ALA A 66 -10.39 -2.26 -13.42
CA ALA A 66 -10.94 -3.62 -13.30
C ALA A 66 -9.88 -4.71 -13.49
N ASP A 67 -8.88 -4.48 -14.33
CA ASP A 67 -7.73 -5.37 -14.55
C ASP A 67 -6.84 -5.48 -13.31
N VAL A 68 -6.67 -4.38 -12.55
CA VAL A 68 -5.99 -4.38 -11.26
C VAL A 68 -6.77 -5.16 -10.20
N LEU A 69 -8.11 -5.14 -10.27
CA LEU A 69 -8.99 -5.88 -9.35
C LEU A 69 -9.19 -7.37 -9.76
N ALA A 70 -8.75 -7.76 -10.94
CA ALA A 70 -8.87 -9.14 -11.39
C ALA A 70 -7.99 -10.06 -10.54
N ILE A 71 -8.58 -11.14 -10.02
CA ILE A 71 -7.81 -12.23 -9.41
C ILE A 71 -7.21 -13.08 -10.55
N THR A 72 -5.92 -13.32 -10.47
CA THR A 72 -5.16 -14.14 -11.42
C THR A 72 -4.76 -15.48 -10.79
N GLN A 73 -4.17 -16.38 -11.59
CA GLN A 73 -3.64 -17.64 -11.07
C GLN A 73 -2.38 -17.46 -10.22
N GLU A 74 -1.77 -16.28 -10.29
CA GLU A 74 -0.59 -15.93 -9.50
C GLU A 74 -0.97 -15.37 -8.13
N ASP A 75 -2.24 -15.01 -7.91
CA ASP A 75 -2.70 -14.45 -6.63
C ASP A 75 -2.90 -15.54 -5.57
N HIS A 76 -2.47 -15.24 -4.36
CA HIS A 76 -2.75 -16.07 -3.19
C HIS A 76 -4.07 -15.66 -2.56
N VAL A 77 -5.03 -16.58 -2.56
CA VAL A 77 -6.41 -16.32 -2.13
C VAL A 77 -6.75 -17.13 -0.89
N LEU A 78 -7.16 -16.46 0.17
CA LEU A 78 -7.81 -17.12 1.34
C LEU A 78 -9.33 -17.04 1.19
N GLY A 79 -10.01 -18.17 1.44
CA GLY A 79 -11.45 -18.29 1.25
C GLY A 79 -11.85 -18.79 -0.12
N ASN A 80 -13.06 -18.47 -0.57
CA ASN A 80 -13.60 -18.92 -1.85
C ASN A 80 -13.15 -17.98 -2.99
N PRO A 81 -12.31 -18.43 -3.94
CA PRO A 81 -11.91 -17.59 -5.07
C PRO A 81 -13.08 -17.11 -5.94
N GLY A 82 -14.24 -17.78 -5.85
CA GLY A 82 -15.49 -17.40 -6.53
C GLY A 82 -16.40 -16.45 -5.73
N ALA A 83 -15.97 -15.97 -4.55
CA ALA A 83 -16.76 -15.07 -3.70
C ALA A 83 -17.16 -13.79 -4.46
N ASP A 84 -18.37 -13.29 -4.17
CA ASP A 84 -18.87 -12.05 -4.76
C ASP A 84 -18.11 -10.82 -4.26
N VAL A 85 -17.72 -10.82 -2.99
CA VAL A 85 -16.94 -9.75 -2.38
C VAL A 85 -15.48 -10.20 -2.24
N VAL A 86 -14.58 -9.37 -2.71
CA VAL A 86 -13.13 -9.63 -2.65
C VAL A 86 -12.47 -8.46 -1.94
N ILE A 87 -11.52 -8.79 -1.06
CA ILE A 87 -10.62 -7.84 -0.42
C ILE A 87 -9.23 -8.10 -0.99
N ILE A 88 -8.69 -7.16 -1.77
CA ILE A 88 -7.30 -7.19 -2.23
C ILE A 88 -6.48 -6.32 -1.29
N GLU A 89 -5.57 -6.94 -0.56
CA GLU A 89 -4.66 -6.24 0.35
C GLU A 89 -3.26 -6.13 -0.25
N TYR A 90 -2.71 -4.93 -0.19
CA TYR A 90 -1.31 -4.62 -0.45
C TYR A 90 -0.59 -4.49 0.89
N SER A 91 0.36 -5.38 1.13
CA SER A 91 0.93 -5.62 2.47
C SER A 91 2.45 -5.70 2.44
N ASP A 92 3.05 -5.42 3.61
CA ASP A 92 4.49 -5.47 3.87
C ASP A 92 4.72 -6.22 5.18
N THR A 93 5.52 -7.28 5.15
CA THR A 93 5.76 -8.18 6.29
C THR A 93 6.49 -7.51 7.46
N GLU A 94 7.27 -6.47 7.19
CA GLU A 94 7.97 -5.69 8.22
C GLU A 94 7.15 -4.50 8.75
N CYS A 95 5.98 -4.22 8.16
CA CYS A 95 5.12 -3.13 8.60
C CYS A 95 4.32 -3.51 9.85
N PRO A 96 4.49 -2.80 11.00
CA PRO A 96 3.74 -3.10 12.23
C PRO A 96 2.22 -2.96 12.08
N TYR A 97 1.79 -2.07 11.18
CA TYR A 97 0.37 -1.89 10.88
C TYR A 97 -0.18 -3.06 10.07
N CYS A 98 0.60 -3.65 9.14
CA CYS A 98 0.23 -4.86 8.41
C CYS A 98 0.09 -6.05 9.36
N LYS A 99 1.03 -6.24 10.29
CA LYS A 99 0.94 -7.25 11.35
C LYS A 99 -0.38 -7.14 12.12
N ARG A 100 -0.76 -5.93 12.54
CA ARG A 100 -2.02 -5.71 13.25
C ARG A 100 -3.23 -5.98 12.35
N PHE A 101 -3.18 -5.55 11.10
CA PHE A 101 -4.26 -5.72 10.16
C PHE A 101 -4.45 -7.17 9.76
N HIS A 102 -3.39 -7.94 9.65
CA HIS A 102 -3.43 -9.40 9.41
C HIS A 102 -4.33 -10.10 10.44
N THR A 103 -4.15 -9.77 11.74
CA THR A 103 -5.01 -10.31 12.80
C THR A 103 -6.49 -9.91 12.61
N THR A 104 -6.75 -8.68 12.18
CA THR A 104 -8.12 -8.23 11.84
C THR A 104 -8.68 -9.03 10.67
N MET A 105 -7.88 -9.22 9.62
CA MET A 105 -8.32 -9.96 8.42
C MET A 105 -8.57 -11.45 8.70
N LEU A 106 -7.79 -12.08 9.56
CA LEU A 106 -8.09 -13.44 10.03
C LEU A 106 -9.47 -13.53 10.71
N GLN A 107 -9.88 -12.52 11.50
CA GLN A 107 -11.22 -12.45 12.08
C GLN A 107 -12.30 -12.26 11.00
N VAL A 108 -12.04 -11.47 9.98
CA VAL A 108 -12.93 -11.29 8.83
C VAL A 108 -13.10 -12.62 8.09
N MET A 109 -12.02 -13.35 7.84
CA MET A 109 -12.07 -14.64 7.15
C MET A 109 -12.71 -15.73 7.98
N GLU A 110 -12.57 -15.71 9.29
CA GLU A 110 -13.30 -16.62 10.19
C GLU A 110 -14.82 -16.45 10.06
N ASN A 111 -15.32 -15.22 9.93
CA ASN A 111 -16.74 -14.91 9.91
C ASN A 111 -17.38 -14.94 8.51
N TYR A 112 -16.64 -14.52 7.47
CA TYR A 112 -17.15 -14.36 6.11
C TYR A 112 -16.47 -15.28 5.08
N GLY A 113 -15.21 -15.62 5.31
CA GLY A 113 -14.47 -16.52 4.42
C GLY A 113 -15.00 -17.94 4.47
N LYS A 114 -15.28 -18.46 5.69
CA LYS A 114 -15.84 -19.81 5.88
C LYS A 114 -17.21 -19.98 5.24
N SER A 115 -18.03 -18.94 5.20
CA SER A 115 -19.31 -18.96 4.50
C SER A 115 -19.16 -18.85 2.97
N GLY A 116 -17.96 -18.59 2.46
CA GLY A 116 -17.68 -18.38 1.05
C GLY A 116 -18.13 -17.03 0.51
N SER A 117 -18.55 -16.10 1.37
CA SER A 117 -19.08 -14.79 0.96
C SER A 117 -18.00 -13.75 0.69
N VAL A 118 -16.79 -13.93 1.25
CA VAL A 118 -15.63 -13.06 1.08
C VAL A 118 -14.40 -13.87 0.69
N ALA A 119 -13.61 -13.37 -0.25
CA ALA A 119 -12.26 -13.82 -0.53
C ALA A 119 -11.27 -12.72 -0.13
N TRP A 120 -10.11 -13.12 0.40
CA TRP A 120 -9.00 -12.24 0.70
C TRP A 120 -7.81 -12.59 -0.18
N VAL A 121 -7.30 -11.60 -0.93
CA VAL A 121 -6.15 -11.67 -1.80
C VAL A 121 -5.01 -10.89 -1.17
N TYR A 122 -3.85 -11.51 -1.07
CA TYR A 122 -2.63 -10.88 -0.58
C TYR A 122 -1.76 -10.49 -1.76
N ARG A 123 -1.32 -9.23 -1.82
CA ARG A 123 -0.34 -8.71 -2.77
C ARG A 123 0.80 -8.04 -2.05
N HIS A 124 2.01 -8.27 -2.53
CA HIS A 124 3.21 -7.69 -1.95
C HIS A 124 3.34 -6.21 -2.28
N TRP A 125 3.60 -5.40 -1.27
CA TRP A 125 3.92 -4.00 -1.46
C TRP A 125 5.00 -3.54 -0.48
N PRO A 126 6.27 -4.03 -0.65
CA PRO A 126 7.37 -3.73 0.25
C PRO A 126 7.72 -2.25 0.23
N LEU A 127 7.90 -1.67 1.41
CA LEU A 127 8.29 -0.28 1.61
C LEU A 127 9.82 -0.18 1.61
N ASP A 128 10.47 -0.40 0.47
CA ASP A 128 11.92 -0.60 0.32
C ASP A 128 12.80 0.39 1.09
N GLN A 129 12.39 1.67 1.15
CA GLN A 129 13.16 2.71 1.84
C GLN A 129 13.05 2.62 3.36
N LEU A 130 11.94 2.09 3.88
CA LEU A 130 11.69 1.94 5.31
C LEU A 130 12.03 0.52 5.79
N HIS A 131 11.74 -0.48 4.96
CA HIS A 131 11.82 -1.89 5.26
C HIS A 131 12.66 -2.64 4.20
N PRO A 132 13.99 -2.45 4.16
CA PRO A 132 14.86 -3.07 3.17
C PRO A 132 14.87 -4.60 3.17
N LYS A 133 14.40 -5.26 4.25
CA LYS A 133 14.26 -6.71 4.31
C LYS A 133 12.94 -7.23 3.73
N ALA A 134 11.92 -6.38 3.61
CA ALA A 134 10.57 -6.80 3.22
C ALA A 134 10.51 -7.48 1.84
N ARG A 135 11.33 -7.06 0.86
CA ARG A 135 11.41 -7.76 -0.44
C ARG A 135 11.88 -9.19 -0.31
N LYS A 136 12.90 -9.44 0.52
CA LYS A 136 13.41 -10.79 0.74
C LYS A 136 12.39 -11.68 1.46
N GLU A 137 11.66 -11.11 2.39
CA GLU A 137 10.57 -11.79 3.07
C GLU A 137 9.40 -12.07 2.11
N ALA A 138 9.05 -11.14 1.23
CA ALA A 138 8.05 -11.35 0.18
C ALA A 138 8.45 -12.51 -0.76
N GLU A 139 9.72 -12.58 -1.20
CA GLU A 139 10.22 -13.73 -1.95
C GLU A 139 10.13 -15.05 -1.18
N ALA A 140 10.33 -15.00 0.14
CA ALA A 140 10.19 -16.17 1.01
C ALA A 140 8.74 -16.68 1.07
N LEU A 141 7.75 -15.77 1.12
CA LEU A 141 6.34 -16.13 1.04
C LEU A 141 6.02 -16.83 -0.30
N GLU A 142 6.50 -16.29 -1.41
CA GLU A 142 6.32 -16.89 -2.74
C GLU A 142 6.99 -18.26 -2.84
N CYS A 143 8.19 -18.43 -2.28
CA CYS A 143 8.87 -19.73 -2.21
C CYS A 143 8.06 -20.75 -1.40
N ALA A 144 7.43 -20.32 -0.32
CA ALA A 144 6.55 -21.21 0.44
C ALA A 144 5.32 -21.61 -0.39
N GLY A 145 4.74 -20.67 -1.12
CA GLY A 145 3.64 -20.93 -2.05
C GLY A 145 4.01 -21.91 -3.17
N GLU A 146 5.20 -21.79 -3.75
CA GLU A 146 5.68 -22.73 -4.78
C GLU A 146 5.80 -24.16 -4.25
N LEU A 147 6.38 -24.30 -3.06
CA LEU A 147 6.73 -25.62 -2.51
C LEU A 147 5.53 -26.35 -1.91
N GLY A 148 4.54 -25.63 -1.39
CA GLY A 148 3.42 -26.23 -0.70
C GLY A 148 2.03 -25.70 -1.09
N GLY A 149 1.98 -24.92 -2.18
CA GLY A 149 0.74 -24.35 -2.70
C GLY A 149 0.19 -23.20 -1.83
N ASN A 150 -1.02 -22.78 -2.17
CA ASN A 150 -1.69 -21.66 -1.50
C ASN A 150 -1.78 -21.82 0.02
N ASP A 151 -2.01 -23.04 0.52
CA ASP A 151 -2.07 -23.30 1.95
C ASP A 151 -0.74 -23.04 2.67
N ALA A 152 0.38 -23.40 2.03
CA ALA A 152 1.70 -23.15 2.60
C ALA A 152 2.06 -21.66 2.56
N PHE A 153 1.68 -20.94 1.50
CA PHE A 153 1.81 -19.49 1.44
C PHE A 153 1.14 -18.83 2.66
N TRP A 154 -0.12 -19.16 2.92
CA TRP A 154 -0.87 -18.54 4.03
C TRP A 154 -0.34 -18.95 5.39
N LYS A 155 0.00 -20.21 5.62
CA LYS A 155 0.63 -20.67 6.87
C LYS A 155 1.97 -19.98 7.12
N TYR A 156 2.75 -19.79 6.06
CA TYR A 156 4.04 -19.11 6.13
C TYR A 156 3.83 -17.62 6.46
N THR A 157 2.89 -16.97 5.80
CA THR A 157 2.50 -15.57 6.04
C THR A 157 2.02 -15.36 7.47
N ASP A 158 1.12 -16.24 7.95
CA ASP A 158 0.63 -16.23 9.34
C ASP A 158 1.81 -16.30 10.33
N ARG A 159 2.75 -17.22 10.09
CA ARG A 159 3.89 -17.39 10.98
C ARG A 159 4.87 -16.22 10.92
N ILE A 160 5.12 -15.64 9.77
CA ILE A 160 5.95 -14.42 9.65
C ILE A 160 5.31 -13.29 10.46
N PHE A 161 4.02 -13.00 10.27
CA PHE A 161 3.35 -11.95 11.05
C PHE A 161 3.25 -12.25 12.55
N GLU A 162 3.21 -13.52 12.94
CA GLU A 162 3.26 -13.91 14.36
C GLU A 162 4.60 -13.52 14.99
N ILE A 163 5.73 -13.86 14.34
CA ILE A 163 7.06 -13.75 14.94
C ILE A 163 7.78 -12.43 14.66
N THR A 164 7.45 -11.72 13.55
CA THR A 164 8.17 -10.49 13.22
C THR A 164 7.99 -9.41 14.29
N PRO A 165 9.07 -8.77 14.74
CA PRO A 165 8.98 -7.54 15.53
C PRO A 165 8.53 -6.34 14.71
N GLY A 166 8.59 -6.43 13.38
CA GLY A 166 8.41 -5.33 12.45
C GLY A 166 9.62 -4.39 12.37
N ASN A 167 9.58 -3.42 11.44
CA ASN A 167 10.59 -2.38 11.26
C ASN A 167 12.02 -2.95 11.07
N ASN A 168 12.18 -3.94 10.18
CA ASN A 168 13.43 -4.69 9.92
C ASN A 168 13.94 -5.49 11.11
N GLY A 169 13.05 -5.82 12.04
CA GLY A 169 13.42 -6.54 13.25
C GLY A 169 13.51 -8.05 13.08
N LEU A 170 12.95 -8.63 12.00
CA LEU A 170 13.07 -10.05 11.75
C LEU A 170 14.49 -10.40 11.31
N ASP A 171 15.08 -11.41 11.97
CA ASP A 171 16.36 -11.97 11.53
C ASP A 171 16.10 -12.87 10.31
N GLU A 172 16.83 -12.65 9.22
CA GLU A 172 16.67 -13.43 7.99
C GLU A 172 16.93 -14.93 8.19
N SER A 173 17.71 -15.32 9.19
CA SER A 173 17.88 -16.71 9.58
C SER A 173 16.59 -17.41 10.04
N GLN A 174 15.55 -16.63 10.37
CA GLN A 174 14.23 -17.16 10.71
C GLN A 174 13.47 -17.66 9.49
N LEU A 175 13.73 -17.15 8.27
CA LEU A 175 12.99 -17.51 7.08
C LEU A 175 12.99 -19.02 6.80
N PRO A 176 14.15 -19.74 6.78
CA PRO A 176 14.15 -21.19 6.62
C PRO A 176 13.55 -21.93 7.82
N LEU A 177 13.60 -21.37 9.03
CA LEU A 177 12.98 -22.00 10.21
C LEU A 177 11.45 -21.91 10.15
N VAL A 178 10.92 -20.84 9.58
CA VAL A 178 9.47 -20.74 9.29
C VAL A 178 9.07 -21.75 8.21
N ALA A 179 9.89 -21.96 7.17
CA ALA A 179 9.63 -23.00 6.16
C ALA A 179 9.57 -24.39 6.81
N GLU A 180 10.51 -24.72 7.68
CA GLU A 180 10.49 -25.97 8.47
C GLU A 180 9.25 -26.07 9.35
N PHE A 181 8.89 -24.99 10.05
CA PHE A 181 7.72 -24.93 10.93
C PHE A 181 6.41 -25.25 10.19
N VAL A 182 6.28 -24.79 8.94
CA VAL A 182 5.09 -25.06 8.12
C VAL A 182 5.18 -26.37 7.31
N GLY A 183 6.26 -27.15 7.52
CA GLY A 183 6.43 -28.48 6.98
C GLY A 183 7.02 -28.54 5.56
N LEU A 184 7.74 -27.50 5.14
CA LEU A 184 8.41 -27.45 3.83
C LEU A 184 9.83 -28.01 3.92
N ASP A 185 10.35 -28.50 2.78
CA ASP A 185 11.76 -28.87 2.65
C ASP A 185 12.64 -27.63 2.68
N VAL A 186 13.50 -27.54 3.71
CA VAL A 186 14.37 -26.38 3.93
C VAL A 186 15.41 -26.22 2.85
N GLY A 187 15.91 -27.33 2.27
CA GLY A 187 16.89 -27.29 1.20
C GLY A 187 16.29 -26.68 -0.08
N ALA A 188 15.10 -27.15 -0.47
CA ALA A 188 14.36 -26.63 -1.62
C ALA A 188 13.96 -25.15 -1.39
N PHE A 189 13.53 -24.79 -0.17
CA PHE A 189 13.20 -23.43 0.20
C PHE A 189 14.40 -22.49 0.05
N ASN A 190 15.54 -22.85 0.60
CA ASN A 190 16.78 -22.05 0.49
C ASN A 190 17.25 -21.93 -0.97
N ALA A 191 17.12 -22.98 -1.78
CA ALA A 191 17.42 -22.93 -3.19
C ALA A 191 16.49 -21.96 -3.95
N CYS A 192 15.19 -22.00 -3.66
CA CYS A 192 14.22 -21.07 -4.21
C CYS A 192 14.56 -19.63 -3.81
N LEU A 193 14.73 -19.36 -2.52
CA LEU A 193 14.96 -18.03 -1.98
C LEU A 193 16.28 -17.41 -2.47
N SER A 194 17.34 -18.21 -2.62
CA SER A 194 18.63 -17.74 -3.16
C SER A 194 18.61 -17.49 -4.66
N SER A 195 17.64 -18.05 -5.38
CA SER A 195 17.52 -17.83 -6.83
C SER A 195 17.02 -16.44 -7.19
N GLY A 196 16.30 -15.74 -6.28
CA GLY A 196 15.69 -14.42 -6.51
C GLY A 196 14.61 -14.42 -7.60
N LYS A 197 14.10 -15.61 -8.00
CA LYS A 197 13.20 -15.75 -9.16
C LYS A 197 11.85 -15.05 -9.00
N TYR A 198 11.46 -14.73 -7.76
CA TYR A 198 10.19 -14.06 -7.49
C TYR A 198 10.27 -12.53 -7.45
N ALA A 199 11.46 -11.94 -7.66
CA ALA A 199 11.61 -10.48 -7.69
C ALA A 199 10.66 -9.80 -8.70
N ALA A 200 10.51 -10.37 -9.90
CA ALA A 200 9.59 -9.85 -10.93
C ALA A 200 8.10 -9.97 -10.52
N ARG A 201 7.74 -11.04 -9.80
CA ARG A 201 6.38 -11.22 -9.28
C ARG A 201 6.04 -10.15 -8.25
N ILE A 202 6.95 -9.89 -7.31
CA ILE A 202 6.79 -8.85 -6.29
C ILE A 202 6.70 -7.46 -6.93
N GLU A 203 7.53 -7.20 -7.97
CA GLU A 203 7.47 -5.93 -8.69
C GLU A 203 6.11 -5.73 -9.39
N LYS A 204 5.56 -6.78 -10.00
CA LYS A 204 4.22 -6.75 -10.62
C LYS A 204 3.12 -6.42 -9.60
N ASP A 205 3.20 -6.96 -8.39
CA ASP A 205 2.26 -6.60 -7.32
C ASP A 205 2.43 -5.14 -6.90
N PHE A 206 3.67 -4.68 -6.77
CA PHE A 206 3.98 -3.29 -6.46
C PHE A 206 3.41 -2.35 -7.52
N GLU A 207 3.63 -2.62 -8.81
CA GLU A 207 3.07 -1.84 -9.92
C GLU A 207 1.53 -1.82 -9.89
N SER A 208 0.90 -2.97 -9.62
CA SER A 208 -0.55 -3.04 -9.48
C SER A 208 -1.06 -2.18 -8.31
N GLY A 209 -0.30 -2.12 -7.21
CA GLY A 209 -0.58 -1.25 -6.07
C GLY A 209 -0.48 0.23 -6.42
N VAL A 210 0.50 0.62 -7.23
CA VAL A 210 0.60 2.01 -7.75
C VAL A 210 -0.66 2.37 -8.53
N LEU A 211 -1.14 1.49 -9.41
CA LEU A 211 -2.38 1.68 -10.18
C LEU A 211 -3.62 1.69 -9.28
N ALA A 212 -3.61 0.94 -8.18
CA ALA A 212 -4.67 0.95 -7.16
C ALA A 212 -4.65 2.20 -6.28
N GLY A 213 -3.62 3.06 -6.39
CA GLY A 213 -3.47 4.27 -5.59
C GLY A 213 -2.86 4.04 -4.21
N VAL A 214 -2.14 2.93 -4.00
CA VAL A 214 -1.44 2.64 -2.74
C VAL A 214 -0.37 3.71 -2.48
N ARG A 215 -0.35 4.22 -1.24
CA ARG A 215 0.67 5.20 -0.78
C ARG A 215 1.36 4.75 0.51
N GLY A 216 1.01 3.58 1.02
CA GLY A 216 1.54 2.99 2.24
C GLY A 216 0.75 1.74 2.61
N THR A 217 1.25 0.97 3.56
CA THR A 217 0.69 -0.32 3.95
C THR A 217 0.16 -0.33 5.39
N PRO A 218 -0.86 -1.17 5.68
CA PRO A 218 -1.66 -1.92 4.71
C PRO A 218 -2.59 -0.99 3.93
N PHE A 219 -2.85 -1.32 2.69
CA PHE A 219 -3.91 -0.71 1.89
C PHE A 219 -4.75 -1.83 1.29
N SER A 220 -6.06 -1.69 1.25
CA SER A 220 -6.91 -2.70 0.62
C SER A 220 -8.00 -2.07 -0.23
N VAL A 221 -8.45 -2.81 -1.23
CA VAL A 221 -9.67 -2.50 -1.99
C VAL A 221 -10.68 -3.61 -1.75
N VAL A 222 -11.82 -3.25 -1.20
CA VAL A 222 -12.99 -4.15 -1.08
C VAL A 222 -13.87 -3.92 -2.30
N TYR A 223 -14.12 -4.95 -3.10
CA TYR A 223 -14.97 -4.80 -4.27
C TYR A 223 -15.95 -5.96 -4.45
N ASN A 224 -17.08 -5.66 -5.08
CA ASN A 224 -18.10 -6.64 -5.43
C ASN A 224 -18.02 -6.90 -6.94
N ARG A 225 -17.69 -8.14 -7.31
CA ARG A 225 -17.52 -8.56 -8.70
C ARG A 225 -18.77 -8.43 -9.54
N LYS A 226 -19.97 -8.54 -8.92
CA LYS A 226 -21.25 -8.49 -9.65
C LYS A 226 -21.70 -7.07 -9.94
N THR A 227 -21.42 -6.15 -9.02
CA THR A 227 -21.94 -4.78 -9.10
C THR A 227 -20.88 -3.75 -9.49
N GLY A 228 -19.61 -4.12 -9.44
CA GLY A 228 -18.49 -3.21 -9.66
C GLY A 228 -18.25 -2.23 -8.49
N LYS A 229 -19.09 -2.26 -7.45
CA LYS A 229 -18.93 -1.37 -6.30
C LYS A 229 -17.62 -1.66 -5.57
N GLN A 230 -16.85 -0.63 -5.30
CA GLN A 230 -15.56 -0.73 -4.62
C GLN A 230 -15.41 0.36 -3.57
N LEU A 231 -14.72 0.04 -2.48
CA LEU A 231 -14.37 0.97 -1.41
C LEU A 231 -12.93 0.69 -0.93
N PRO A 232 -12.10 1.71 -0.74
CA PRO A 232 -10.75 1.55 -0.20
C PRO A 232 -10.76 1.37 1.31
N ILE A 233 -9.76 0.64 1.82
CA ILE A 233 -9.36 0.60 3.22
C ILE A 233 -7.95 1.19 3.30
N ASN A 234 -7.81 2.33 3.96
CA ASN A 234 -6.52 2.97 4.18
C ASN A 234 -6.04 2.67 5.61
N GLY A 235 -4.95 1.91 5.73
CA GLY A 235 -4.35 1.55 7.01
C GLY A 235 -5.07 0.39 7.72
N ALA A 236 -4.60 0.08 8.92
CA ALA A 236 -5.06 -1.06 9.71
C ALA A 236 -6.34 -0.74 10.48
N LEU A 237 -7.46 -0.86 9.81
CA LEU A 237 -8.79 -0.69 10.41
C LEU A 237 -9.13 -1.83 11.38
N THR A 238 -10.08 -1.56 12.29
CA THR A 238 -10.62 -2.58 13.20
C THR A 238 -11.57 -3.52 12.48
N TYR A 239 -11.84 -4.69 13.07
CA TYR A 239 -12.80 -5.67 12.54
C TYR A 239 -14.18 -5.04 12.25
N GLU A 240 -14.74 -4.24 13.17
CA GLU A 240 -16.05 -3.63 12.96
C GLU A 240 -16.06 -2.62 11.81
N GLN A 241 -14.96 -1.90 11.59
CA GLN A 241 -14.84 -0.99 10.45
C GLN A 241 -14.74 -1.76 9.12
N VAL A 242 -13.92 -2.81 9.05
CA VAL A 242 -13.82 -3.67 7.86
C VAL A 242 -15.16 -4.34 7.56
N LYS A 243 -15.84 -4.88 8.58
CA LYS A 243 -17.17 -5.47 8.49
C LYS A 243 -18.20 -4.50 7.90
N ALA A 244 -18.19 -3.24 8.35
CA ALA A 244 -19.09 -2.21 7.82
C ALA A 244 -18.83 -1.94 6.33
N ILE A 245 -17.55 -1.87 5.91
CA ILE A 245 -17.17 -1.68 4.50
C ILE A 245 -17.58 -2.89 3.66
N VAL A 246 -17.32 -4.11 4.12
CA VAL A 246 -17.75 -5.35 3.46
C VAL A 246 -19.26 -5.36 3.28
N GLY A 247 -20.02 -5.02 4.34
CA GLY A 247 -21.48 -4.92 4.28
C GLY A 247 -21.96 -3.87 3.26
N ALA A 248 -21.31 -2.70 3.25
CA ALA A 248 -21.65 -1.63 2.32
C ALA A 248 -21.38 -2.02 0.85
N VAL A 249 -20.29 -2.77 0.59
CA VAL A 249 -19.94 -3.26 -0.75
C VAL A 249 -20.86 -4.41 -1.16
N ALA A 250 -21.20 -5.32 -0.24
CA ALA A 250 -22.11 -6.44 -0.50
C ALA A 250 -23.54 -5.96 -0.81
N ALA A 251 -24.05 -4.94 -0.10
CA ALA A 251 -25.39 -4.40 -0.28
C ALA A 251 -25.59 -3.63 -1.61
N GLY A 252 -24.53 -3.33 -2.35
CA GLY A 252 -24.60 -2.59 -3.62
C GLY A 252 -25.37 -3.28 -4.75
N GLY A 253 -25.88 -4.51 -4.57
CA GLY A 253 -26.71 -5.23 -5.53
C GLY A 253 -28.22 -5.15 -5.28
N ALA A 254 -28.65 -4.51 -4.20
CA ALA A 254 -30.07 -4.44 -3.78
C ALA A 254 -30.77 -3.11 -4.09
N GLY A 255 -30.31 -2.37 -5.10
CA GLY A 255 -30.87 -1.06 -5.43
C GLY A 255 -31.34 -0.93 -6.86
N THR A 256 -32.67 -0.87 -7.01
CA THR A 256 -33.54 -0.46 -8.14
C THR A 256 -33.76 -1.49 -9.24
N LYS A 257 -34.80 -2.27 -9.05
CA LYS A 257 -35.69 -2.66 -10.13
C LYS A 257 -36.74 -1.56 -10.34
#